data_12736fc6406e4bf0de1996e58e856dd1
#
_entry.id   12736fc6406e4bf0de1996e58e856dd1
#
_cell.length_a   1.000
_cell.length_b   1.000
_cell.length_c   1.000
_cell.angle_alpha   90.00
_cell.angle_beta   90.00
_cell.angle_gamma   90.00
#
_symmetry.space_group_name_H-M   'P 1'
#
loop_
_entity.id
_entity.type
_entity.pdbx_description
1 polymer ?
#
loop_
_entity_poly.entity_id
_entity_poly.type
_entity_poly.pdbx_seq_one_letter_code
_entity_poly.pdbx_strand_id
1 'polypeptide(L)'
;MSVAVVGRRDSDLLRALNDKYARALWSYVVRLNGGDRVKAQDVVQETMLRAWRNRAVLEPAGGSQRGWLFAVARHIVIDESRSRRRHSELVTDQVSEQPVEDAAQQIVDRQFILAAVRTLSTEHQEVLLECYFRGASIAQAAQTLGVPPGTIKSRTHYALHALRRALDEVGGLAA
;
A
#
# COMPACT_ATOMS: atom_id res chain seq x y z
N MET A 1 -19.68 13.92 -23.82
CA MET A 1 -18.48 13.94 -22.97
C MET A 1 -18.58 15.14 -22.05
N SER A 2 -19.10 14.98 -20.82
CA SER A 2 -19.25 16.06 -19.84
C SER A 2 -17.92 16.23 -19.10
N VAL A 3 -17.20 17.29 -19.39
CA VAL A 3 -16.10 17.77 -18.54
C VAL A 3 -16.79 18.34 -17.29
N ALA A 4 -16.82 17.56 -16.21
CA ALA A 4 -17.30 18.01 -14.93
C ALA A 4 -16.42 19.21 -14.50
N VAL A 5 -17.04 20.35 -14.34
CA VAL A 5 -16.40 21.56 -13.77
C VAL A 5 -15.91 21.15 -12.38
N VAL A 6 -14.61 20.98 -12.25
CA VAL A 6 -13.93 20.71 -10.98
C VAL A 6 -14.21 21.89 -10.07
N GLY A 7 -14.98 21.69 -9.01
CA GLY A 7 -15.25 22.72 -8.04
C GLY A 7 -13.94 23.22 -7.43
N ARG A 8 -13.76 24.54 -7.28
CA ARG A 8 -12.57 25.16 -6.67
C ARG A 8 -12.18 24.47 -5.35
N ARG A 9 -13.18 24.04 -4.57
CA ARG A 9 -13.02 23.30 -3.31
C ARG A 9 -12.32 21.94 -3.49
N ASP A 10 -12.66 21.19 -4.55
CA ASP A 10 -12.06 19.85 -4.80
C ASP A 10 -10.59 20.00 -5.21
N SER A 11 -10.26 21.06 -5.96
CA SER A 11 -8.87 21.37 -6.34
C SER A 11 -8.02 21.77 -5.13
N ASP A 12 -8.59 22.54 -4.20
CA ASP A 12 -7.89 22.95 -2.98
C ASP A 12 -7.66 21.79 -2.04
N LEU A 13 -8.63 20.87 -1.90
CA LEU A 13 -8.50 19.65 -1.11
C LEU A 13 -7.44 18.71 -1.70
N LEU A 14 -7.41 18.55 -3.02
CA LEU A 14 -6.39 17.74 -3.69
C LEU A 14 -4.98 18.33 -3.52
N ARG A 15 -4.87 19.66 -3.63
CA ARG A 15 -3.60 20.35 -3.41
C ARG A 15 -3.11 20.16 -1.99
N ALA A 16 -3.97 20.34 -0.99
CA ALA A 16 -3.63 20.10 0.41
C ALA A 16 -3.20 18.64 0.68
N LEU A 17 -3.88 17.67 0.05
CA LEU A 17 -3.52 16.24 0.13
C LEU A 17 -2.14 15.99 -0.48
N ASN A 18 -1.88 16.56 -1.66
CA ASN A 18 -0.60 16.44 -2.35
C ASN A 18 0.54 17.05 -1.52
N ASP A 19 0.39 18.28 -1.04
CA ASP A 19 1.39 18.97 -0.24
C ASP A 19 1.74 18.18 1.05
N LYS A 20 0.72 17.58 1.65
CA LYS A 20 0.89 16.81 2.89
C LYS A 20 1.55 15.44 2.69
N TYR A 21 1.24 14.75 1.60
CA TYR A 21 1.59 13.32 1.48
C TYR A 21 2.50 12.97 0.30
N ALA A 22 2.61 13.81 -0.75
CA ALA A 22 3.30 13.43 -1.99
C ALA A 22 4.77 13.03 -1.76
N ARG A 23 5.50 13.78 -0.92
CA ARG A 23 6.92 13.48 -0.63
C ARG A 23 7.10 12.11 0.06
N ALA A 24 6.28 11.85 1.08
CA ALA A 24 6.34 10.58 1.82
C ALA A 24 5.89 9.41 0.95
N LEU A 25 4.84 9.62 0.14
CA LEU A 25 4.33 8.63 -0.80
C LEU A 25 5.38 8.32 -1.88
N TRP A 26 6.02 9.33 -2.45
CA TRP A 26 7.07 9.17 -3.44
C TRP A 26 8.25 8.35 -2.88
N SER A 27 8.77 8.71 -1.70
CA SER A 27 9.85 7.97 -1.05
C SER A 27 9.49 6.50 -0.78
N TYR A 28 8.23 6.24 -0.40
CA TYR A 28 7.71 4.89 -0.22
C TYR A 28 7.68 4.12 -1.53
N VAL A 29 7.14 4.72 -2.60
CA VAL A 29 7.00 4.07 -3.91
C VAL A 29 8.36 3.82 -4.57
N VAL A 30 9.33 4.75 -4.43
CA VAL A 30 10.72 4.54 -4.90
C VAL A 30 11.29 3.26 -4.28
N ARG A 31 11.14 3.07 -2.96
CA ARG A 31 11.61 1.84 -2.29
C ARG A 31 10.88 0.59 -2.79
N LEU A 32 9.57 0.66 -3.01
CA LEU A 32 8.79 -0.46 -3.54
C LEU A 32 9.18 -0.85 -4.96
N ASN A 33 9.61 0.11 -5.78
CA ASN A 33 10.01 -0.09 -7.17
C ASN A 33 11.52 -0.34 -7.36
N GLY A 34 12.25 -0.70 -6.28
CA GLY A 34 13.68 -0.98 -6.38
C GLY A 34 14.51 0.24 -6.80
N GLY A 35 14.11 1.46 -6.44
CA GLY A 35 14.84 2.70 -6.76
C GLY A 35 14.40 3.40 -8.06
N ASP A 36 13.51 2.83 -8.86
CA ASP A 36 13.01 3.43 -10.10
C ASP A 36 12.18 4.70 -9.83
N ARG A 37 12.83 5.85 -9.99
CA ARG A 37 12.25 7.17 -9.70
C ARG A 37 11.19 7.60 -10.72
N VAL A 38 11.35 7.19 -11.98
CA VAL A 38 10.42 7.55 -13.05
C VAL A 38 9.08 6.84 -12.81
N LYS A 39 9.13 5.52 -12.61
CA LYS A 39 7.91 4.76 -12.27
C LYS A 39 7.28 5.22 -10.95
N ALA A 40 8.09 5.61 -9.96
CA ALA A 40 7.56 6.13 -8.72
C ALA A 40 6.74 7.41 -8.93
N GLN A 41 7.16 8.28 -9.84
CA GLN A 41 6.42 9.49 -10.19
C GLN A 41 5.05 9.15 -10.81
N ASP A 42 5.02 8.21 -11.75
CA ASP A 42 3.78 7.78 -12.41
C ASP A 42 2.79 7.16 -11.41
N VAL A 43 3.29 6.29 -10.51
CA VAL A 43 2.46 5.69 -9.46
C VAL A 43 1.90 6.74 -8.49
N VAL A 44 2.69 7.72 -8.09
CA VAL A 44 2.23 8.82 -7.23
C VAL A 44 1.15 9.63 -7.95
N GLN A 45 1.36 9.98 -9.21
CA GLN A 45 0.39 10.71 -10.01
C GLN A 45 -0.92 9.94 -10.15
N GLU A 46 -0.89 8.66 -10.50
CA GLU A 46 -2.09 7.81 -10.60
C GLU A 46 -2.79 7.66 -9.25
N THR A 47 -2.03 7.56 -8.16
CA THR A 47 -2.60 7.51 -6.80
C THR A 47 -3.37 8.79 -6.48
N MET A 48 -2.82 9.96 -6.81
CA MET A 48 -3.49 11.24 -6.60
C MET A 48 -4.72 11.41 -7.51
N LEU A 49 -4.67 10.91 -8.75
CA LEU A 49 -5.83 10.88 -9.65
C LEU A 49 -6.96 10.00 -9.10
N ARG A 50 -6.63 8.84 -8.53
CA ARG A 50 -7.61 7.97 -7.87
C ARG A 50 -8.20 8.61 -6.62
N ALA A 51 -7.37 9.32 -5.83
CA ALA A 51 -7.85 10.08 -4.68
C ALA A 51 -8.84 11.17 -5.09
N TRP A 52 -8.54 11.89 -6.16
CA TRP A 52 -9.44 12.92 -6.70
C TRP A 52 -10.80 12.37 -7.16
N ARG A 53 -10.80 11.20 -7.80
CA ARG A 53 -12.04 10.51 -8.22
C ARG A 53 -12.84 9.95 -7.04
N ASN A 54 -12.22 9.81 -5.88
CA ASN A 54 -12.84 9.26 -4.67
C ASN A 54 -13.00 10.37 -3.60
N ARG A 55 -14.10 11.10 -3.65
CA ARG A 55 -14.38 12.21 -2.74
C ARG A 55 -14.30 11.84 -1.25
N ALA A 56 -14.67 10.62 -0.89
CA ALA A 56 -14.60 10.14 0.49
C ALA A 56 -13.16 10.16 1.06
N VAL A 57 -12.15 10.11 0.20
CA VAL A 57 -10.75 10.22 0.60
C VAL A 57 -10.31 11.67 0.79
N LEU A 58 -10.90 12.59 0.04
CA LEU A 58 -10.57 14.01 0.14
C LEU A 58 -11.12 14.63 1.44
N GLU A 59 -12.20 14.09 1.99
CA GLU A 59 -12.82 14.58 3.21
C GLU A 59 -12.16 14.00 4.46
N PRO A 60 -11.74 14.83 5.46
CA PRO A 60 -11.03 14.38 6.66
C PRO A 60 -11.84 13.42 7.53
N ALA A 61 -13.16 13.42 7.42
CA ALA A 61 -14.07 12.63 8.25
C ALA A 61 -14.18 11.15 7.85
N GLY A 62 -13.64 10.76 6.67
CA GLY A 62 -13.87 9.43 6.06
C GLY A 62 -12.83 8.35 6.37
N GLY A 63 -11.89 8.57 7.29
CA GLY A 63 -10.84 7.59 7.61
C GLY A 63 -9.42 8.11 7.37
N SER A 64 -8.41 7.23 7.47
CA SER A 64 -7.01 7.62 7.27
C SER A 64 -6.70 7.86 5.79
N GLN A 65 -6.69 9.13 5.35
CA GLN A 65 -6.23 9.54 4.02
C GLN A 65 -4.86 8.94 3.68
N ARG A 66 -3.93 8.99 4.65
CA ARG A 66 -2.59 8.40 4.51
C ARG A 66 -2.68 6.90 4.23
N GLY A 67 -3.41 6.16 5.05
CA GLY A 67 -3.55 4.70 4.89
C GLY A 67 -4.10 4.32 3.52
N TRP A 68 -5.11 5.05 3.05
CA TRP A 68 -5.69 4.82 1.74
C TRP A 68 -4.70 5.10 0.59
N LEU A 69 -4.00 6.24 0.63
CA LEU A 69 -3.01 6.61 -0.40
C LEU A 69 -1.89 5.57 -0.52
N PHE A 70 -1.33 5.14 0.61
CA PHE A 70 -0.25 4.15 0.62
C PHE A 70 -0.73 2.77 0.17
N ALA A 71 -1.96 2.37 0.54
CA ALA A 71 -2.55 1.12 0.06
C ALA A 71 -2.78 1.13 -1.46
N VAL A 72 -3.33 2.23 -2.00
CA VAL A 72 -3.56 2.37 -3.44
C VAL A 72 -2.25 2.38 -4.22
N ALA A 73 -1.26 3.16 -3.79
CA ALA A 73 0.05 3.19 -4.44
C ALA A 73 0.69 1.79 -4.48
N ARG A 74 0.62 1.07 -3.36
CA ARG A 74 1.12 -0.31 -3.29
C ARG A 74 0.41 -1.25 -4.26
N HIS A 75 -0.92 -1.17 -4.36
CA HIS A 75 -1.68 -1.98 -5.32
C HIS A 75 -1.27 -1.68 -6.76
N ILE A 76 -1.07 -0.40 -7.12
CA ILE A 76 -0.60 -0.03 -8.47
C ILE A 76 0.75 -0.71 -8.76
N VAL A 77 1.73 -0.60 -7.85
CA VAL A 77 3.06 -1.21 -8.02
C VAL A 77 2.97 -2.74 -8.18
N ILE A 78 2.13 -3.40 -7.39
CA ILE A 78 1.94 -4.86 -7.47
C ILE A 78 1.28 -5.26 -8.77
N ASP A 79 0.23 -4.55 -9.20
CA ASP A 79 -0.48 -4.84 -10.44
C ASP A 79 0.43 -4.66 -11.66
N GLU A 80 1.27 -3.61 -11.67
CA GLU A 80 2.26 -3.39 -12.72
C GLU A 80 3.34 -4.47 -12.74
N SER A 81 3.85 -4.90 -11.57
CA SER A 81 4.84 -5.97 -11.51
C SER A 81 4.26 -7.32 -11.95
N ARG A 82 3.00 -7.60 -11.63
CA ARG A 82 2.29 -8.79 -12.12
C ARG A 82 2.05 -8.74 -13.63
N SER A 83 1.68 -7.58 -14.16
CA SER A 83 1.49 -7.39 -15.60
C SER A 83 2.79 -7.60 -16.36
N ARG A 84 3.90 -7.07 -15.84
CA ARG A 84 5.25 -7.27 -16.43
C ARG A 84 5.69 -8.73 -16.39
N ARG A 85 5.51 -9.44 -15.27
CA ARG A 85 5.84 -10.88 -15.18
C ARG A 85 5.07 -11.71 -16.19
N ARG A 86 3.77 -11.48 -16.36
CA ARG A 86 2.97 -12.15 -17.39
C ARG A 86 3.44 -11.86 -18.82
N HIS A 87 4.02 -10.67 -19.03
CA HIS A 87 4.56 -10.27 -20.34
C HIS A 87 6.01 -10.76 -20.52
N SER A 88 6.77 -10.91 -19.43
CA SER A 88 8.17 -11.35 -19.38
C SER A 88 8.32 -12.88 -19.43
N GLU A 89 7.27 -13.66 -19.14
CA GLU A 89 7.29 -15.12 -19.41
C GLU A 89 7.44 -15.44 -20.90
N LEU A 90 7.36 -14.43 -21.78
CA LEU A 90 7.65 -14.51 -23.21
C LEU A 90 9.05 -13.97 -23.57
N VAL A 91 9.81 -13.38 -22.67
CA VAL A 91 11.18 -12.87 -22.93
C VAL A 91 11.99 -12.93 -21.62
N THR A 92 13.03 -13.74 -21.62
CA THR A 92 14.07 -14.03 -20.64
C THR A 92 14.52 -12.84 -19.79
N ASP A 93 14.40 -13.06 -18.47
CA ASP A 93 15.35 -12.74 -17.37
C ASP A 93 16.21 -11.48 -17.45
N GLN A 94 15.88 -10.49 -16.60
CA GLN A 94 16.86 -9.69 -15.88
C GLN A 94 16.18 -9.05 -14.66
N VAL A 95 16.32 -9.71 -13.51
CA VAL A 95 16.10 -9.09 -12.21
C VAL A 95 17.29 -8.17 -11.97
N SER A 96 17.10 -6.86 -12.11
CA SER A 96 18.09 -5.88 -11.68
C SER A 96 18.10 -5.83 -10.15
N GLU A 97 19.00 -6.58 -9.54
CA GLU A 97 19.39 -6.40 -8.16
C GLU A 97 20.20 -5.10 -8.06
N GLN A 98 19.54 -4.00 -7.72
CA GLN A 98 20.28 -2.81 -7.28
C GLN A 98 20.62 -2.99 -5.79
N PRO A 99 21.88 -2.78 -5.37
CA PRO A 99 22.27 -2.86 -3.98
C PRO A 99 21.55 -1.77 -3.19
N VAL A 100 20.73 -2.19 -2.25
CA VAL A 100 20.10 -1.30 -1.28
C VAL A 100 21.09 -1.09 -0.17
N GLU A 101 21.66 0.12 -0.06
CA GLU A 101 22.37 0.56 1.15
C GLU A 101 21.42 0.36 2.34
N ASP A 102 21.83 -0.47 3.30
CA ASP A 102 21.12 -0.83 4.54
C ASP A 102 20.41 -2.21 4.61
N ALA A 103 21.03 -3.22 4.01
CA ALA A 103 20.51 -4.59 4.09
C ALA A 103 20.38 -5.10 5.54
N ALA A 104 21.27 -4.70 6.44
CA ALA A 104 21.26 -5.13 7.84
C ALA A 104 20.05 -4.57 8.59
N GLN A 105 19.75 -3.28 8.44
CA GLN A 105 18.58 -2.64 9.07
C GLN A 105 17.28 -3.20 8.53
N GLN A 106 17.20 -3.47 7.22
CA GLN A 106 16.02 -4.09 6.61
C GLN A 106 15.76 -5.51 7.11
N ILE A 107 16.81 -6.29 7.40
CA ILE A 107 16.69 -7.63 7.97
C ILE A 107 16.12 -7.54 9.39
N VAL A 108 16.62 -6.63 10.22
CA VAL A 108 16.12 -6.40 11.58
C VAL A 108 14.66 -5.94 11.55
N ASP A 109 14.33 -4.94 10.73
CA ASP A 109 12.96 -4.45 10.58
C ASP A 109 12.00 -5.54 10.10
N ARG A 110 12.46 -6.42 9.20
CA ARG A 110 11.67 -7.54 8.70
C ARG A 110 11.40 -8.59 9.79
N GLN A 111 12.41 -8.95 10.58
CA GLN A 111 12.25 -9.90 11.69
C GLN A 111 11.30 -9.35 12.75
N PHE A 112 11.40 -8.06 13.05
CA PHE A 112 10.53 -7.35 13.98
C PHE A 112 9.07 -7.36 13.52
N ILE A 113 8.81 -7.03 12.26
CA ILE A 113 7.46 -7.08 11.67
C ILE A 113 6.91 -8.51 11.68
N LEU A 114 7.71 -9.51 11.33
CA LEU A 114 7.28 -10.90 11.34
C LEU A 114 6.95 -11.40 12.75
N ALA A 115 7.70 -10.99 13.76
CA ALA A 115 7.40 -11.29 15.16
C ALA A 115 6.05 -10.68 15.57
N ALA A 116 5.81 -9.41 15.27
CA ALA A 116 4.53 -8.75 15.55
C ALA A 116 3.36 -9.38 14.80
N VAL A 117 3.53 -9.79 13.53
CA VAL A 117 2.48 -10.50 12.77
C VAL A 117 2.12 -11.83 13.42
N ARG A 118 3.09 -12.57 13.96
CA ARG A 118 2.85 -13.88 14.63
C ARG A 118 2.01 -13.78 15.91
N THR A 119 1.91 -12.62 16.52
CA THR A 119 1.06 -12.41 17.71
C THR A 119 -0.42 -12.16 17.36
N LEU A 120 -0.74 -11.94 16.09
CA LEU A 120 -2.09 -11.70 15.63
C LEU A 120 -2.90 -13.00 15.53
N SER A 121 -4.24 -12.87 15.52
CA SER A 121 -5.11 -14.03 15.24
C SER A 121 -4.88 -14.57 13.83
N THR A 122 -5.19 -15.84 13.60
CA THR A 122 -5.02 -16.51 12.30
C THR A 122 -5.72 -15.75 11.17
N GLU A 123 -6.96 -15.28 11.40
CA GLU A 123 -7.71 -14.53 10.40
C GLU A 123 -7.08 -13.19 10.07
N HIS A 124 -6.44 -12.54 11.04
CA HIS A 124 -5.69 -11.31 10.81
C HIS A 124 -4.40 -11.57 10.03
N GLN A 125 -3.69 -12.64 10.34
CA GLN A 125 -2.49 -13.06 9.60
C GLN A 125 -2.83 -13.39 8.14
N GLU A 126 -3.88 -14.18 7.90
CA GLU A 126 -4.32 -14.57 6.56
C GLU A 126 -4.68 -13.37 5.68
N VAL A 127 -5.48 -12.44 6.20
CA VAL A 127 -5.88 -11.27 5.43
C VAL A 127 -4.70 -10.34 5.14
N LEU A 128 -3.75 -10.20 6.06
CA LEU A 128 -2.52 -9.45 5.83
C LEU A 128 -1.63 -10.15 4.80
N LEU A 129 -1.49 -11.48 4.87
CA LEU A 129 -0.74 -12.26 3.91
C LEU A 129 -1.31 -12.08 2.49
N GLU A 130 -2.62 -12.24 2.30
CA GLU A 130 -3.25 -12.08 1.00
C GLU A 130 -3.16 -10.65 0.48
N CYS A 131 -3.59 -9.67 1.27
CA CYS A 131 -3.70 -8.29 0.80
C CYS A 131 -2.35 -7.56 0.71
N TYR A 132 -1.42 -7.82 1.64
CA TYR A 132 -0.16 -7.07 1.72
C TYR A 132 1.06 -7.83 1.21
N PHE A 133 1.19 -9.13 1.45
CA PHE A 133 2.35 -9.89 0.97
C PHE A 133 2.12 -10.45 -0.43
N ARG A 134 0.94 -11.01 -0.70
CA ARG A 134 0.58 -11.52 -2.03
C ARG A 134 0.00 -10.44 -2.95
N GLY A 135 -0.41 -9.29 -2.38
CA GLY A 135 -0.97 -8.16 -3.11
C GLY A 135 -2.32 -8.48 -3.75
N ALA A 136 -3.08 -9.42 -3.20
CA ALA A 136 -4.41 -9.73 -3.71
C ALA A 136 -5.34 -8.53 -3.55
N SER A 137 -6.18 -8.28 -4.57
CA SER A 137 -7.30 -7.37 -4.42
C SER A 137 -8.30 -7.90 -3.38
N ILE A 138 -9.16 -7.05 -2.87
CA ILE A 138 -10.21 -7.46 -1.91
C ILE A 138 -11.08 -8.59 -2.47
N ALA A 139 -11.40 -8.55 -3.76
CA ALA A 139 -12.18 -9.60 -4.41
C ALA A 139 -11.41 -10.93 -4.49
N GLN A 140 -10.11 -10.89 -4.84
CA GLN A 140 -9.27 -12.07 -4.88
C GLN A 140 -9.05 -12.67 -3.48
N ALA A 141 -8.76 -11.83 -2.48
CA ALA A 141 -8.62 -12.28 -1.10
C ALA A 141 -9.93 -12.89 -0.57
N ALA A 142 -11.08 -12.33 -0.93
CA ALA A 142 -12.40 -12.87 -0.59
C ALA A 142 -12.62 -14.28 -1.18
N GLN A 143 -12.23 -14.48 -2.43
CA GLN A 143 -12.29 -15.80 -3.08
C GLN A 143 -11.34 -16.80 -2.41
N THR A 144 -10.09 -16.40 -2.16
CA THR A 144 -9.06 -17.28 -1.58
C THR A 144 -9.42 -17.70 -0.15
N LEU A 145 -9.91 -16.76 0.67
CA LEU A 145 -10.23 -16.99 2.07
C LEU A 145 -11.69 -17.46 2.31
N GLY A 146 -12.49 -17.55 1.26
CA GLY A 146 -13.88 -18.04 1.34
C GLY A 146 -14.80 -17.13 2.16
N VAL A 147 -14.55 -15.81 2.22
CA VAL A 147 -15.33 -14.85 3.00
C VAL A 147 -15.79 -13.67 2.14
N PRO A 148 -16.91 -13.00 2.51
CA PRO A 148 -17.40 -11.85 1.75
C PRO A 148 -16.36 -10.71 1.66
N PRO A 149 -16.34 -9.92 0.56
CA PRO A 149 -15.43 -8.77 0.39
C PRO A 149 -15.54 -7.74 1.51
N GLY A 150 -16.72 -7.56 2.11
CA GLY A 150 -16.92 -6.70 3.27
C GLY A 150 -16.15 -7.19 4.50
N THR A 151 -16.11 -8.52 4.70
CA THR A 151 -15.35 -9.17 5.78
C THR A 151 -13.84 -8.98 5.59
N ILE A 152 -13.34 -9.05 4.35
CA ILE A 152 -11.92 -8.74 4.05
C ILE A 152 -11.58 -7.31 4.46
N LYS A 153 -12.43 -6.33 4.10
CA LYS A 153 -12.22 -4.92 4.46
C LYS A 153 -12.15 -4.72 5.97
N SER A 154 -13.12 -5.25 6.71
CA SER A 154 -13.15 -5.12 8.18
C SER A 154 -12.00 -5.86 8.85
N ARG A 155 -11.71 -7.11 8.47
CA ARG A 155 -10.56 -7.87 8.99
C ARG A 155 -9.24 -7.18 8.70
N THR A 156 -9.03 -6.64 7.49
CA THR A 156 -7.82 -5.87 7.15
C THR A 156 -7.67 -4.64 8.03
N HIS A 157 -8.76 -3.91 8.27
CA HIS A 157 -8.76 -2.75 9.15
C HIS A 157 -8.33 -3.13 10.57
N TYR A 158 -8.97 -4.12 11.18
CA TYR A 158 -8.65 -4.58 12.53
C TYR A 158 -7.26 -5.23 12.63
N ALA A 159 -6.84 -5.98 11.62
CA ALA A 159 -5.51 -6.57 11.55
C ALA A 159 -4.40 -5.51 11.55
N LEU A 160 -4.57 -4.42 10.80
CA LEU A 160 -3.61 -3.31 10.79
C LEU A 160 -3.56 -2.57 12.14
N HIS A 161 -4.70 -2.40 12.79
CA HIS A 161 -4.73 -1.82 14.15
C HIS A 161 -4.07 -2.72 15.18
N ALA A 162 -4.30 -4.04 15.11
CA ALA A 162 -3.68 -5.01 15.99
C ALA A 162 -2.16 -5.09 15.73
N LEU A 163 -1.72 -5.10 14.46
CA LEU A 163 -0.31 -5.07 14.10
C LEU A 163 0.40 -3.82 14.63
N ARG A 164 -0.24 -2.66 14.51
CA ARG A 164 0.34 -1.42 15.05
C ARG A 164 0.59 -1.52 16.56
N ARG A 165 -0.39 -2.01 17.33
CA ARG A 165 -0.24 -2.19 18.77
C ARG A 165 0.87 -3.19 19.10
N ALA A 166 0.93 -4.33 18.38
CA ALA A 166 1.99 -5.32 18.56
C ALA A 166 3.38 -4.75 18.26
N LEU A 167 3.52 -3.89 17.24
CA LEU A 167 4.77 -3.20 16.94
C LEU A 167 5.17 -2.20 18.02
N ASP A 168 4.20 -1.45 18.57
CA ASP A 168 4.45 -0.50 19.67
C ASP A 168 4.90 -1.25 20.95
N GLU A 169 4.31 -2.42 21.25
CA GLU A 169 4.67 -3.27 22.39
C GLU A 169 6.06 -3.90 22.23
N VAL A 170 6.38 -4.45 21.07
CA VAL A 170 7.70 -5.05 20.80
C VAL A 170 8.78 -3.97 20.70
N GLY A 171 8.46 -2.78 20.14
CA GLY A 171 9.38 -1.64 20.06
C GLY A 171 9.70 -1.02 21.41
N GLY A 172 8.75 -1.03 22.33
CA GLY A 172 8.94 -0.59 23.72
C GLY A 172 9.80 -1.53 24.58
N LEU A 173 9.98 -2.80 24.15
CA LEU A 173 10.85 -3.78 24.79
C LEU A 173 12.31 -3.73 24.27
N ALA A 174 12.54 -3.05 23.15
CA ALA A 174 13.86 -2.95 22.50
C ALA A 174 14.56 -1.60 22.75
N ALA A 175 13.91 -0.67 23.48
CA ALA A 175 14.44 0.62 23.91
C ALA A 175 14.88 0.57 25.37
#